data_4399408c112546a1547780d3aa0504e7
#
_entry.id   4399408c112546a1547780d3aa0504e7
#
_cell.length_a   1.000
_cell.length_b   1.000
_cell.length_c   1.000
_cell.angle_alpha   90.00
_cell.angle_beta   90.00
_cell.angle_gamma   90.00
#
_symmetry.space_group_name_H-M   'P 1'
#
loop_
_entity.id
_entity.type
_entity.pdbx_description
1 polymer ?
#
loop_
_entity_poly.entity_id
_entity_poly.type
_entity_poly.pdbx_seq_one_letter_code
_entity_poly.pdbx_strand_id
1 'polypeptide(L)'
;MIKLEQITNSTQTKTITAIIDTALCIGAGGSSGSLADKPIVRNAEGNLLIPGSQLKGRLRHECEKIARGLKWDICYSPNPQTMCPQRAGLDGNFVREEYKISENDKNHHCLICQIFGNPVLPSRIIVDDLICEEDPDNLPEIIRPGVTINRRRRTSEESKLYFLETSPANTKLRFKGDIHLLNAPPYTAPLILAGLKHINALGGSKSAGLGWLTWELPDLSIAAEAWEFLAKGSRE
;
A
#
# COMPACT_ATOMS: atom_id res chain seq x y z
N MET A 1 6.11 28.09 -5.81
CA MET A 1 7.01 27.90 -4.63
C MET A 1 6.12 27.70 -3.41
N ILE A 2 6.17 26.55 -2.78
CA ILE A 2 5.37 26.25 -1.56
C ILE A 2 6.00 27.02 -0.43
N LYS A 3 5.24 27.90 0.24
CA LYS A 3 5.73 28.61 1.43
C LYS A 3 5.80 27.65 2.60
N LEU A 4 6.88 27.71 3.40
CA LEU A 4 7.08 26.88 4.59
C LEU A 4 5.89 26.94 5.58
N GLU A 5 5.22 28.10 5.65
CA GLU A 5 4.00 28.30 6.44
C GLU A 5 2.83 27.41 6.00
N GLN A 6 2.82 26.93 4.75
CA GLN A 6 1.79 26.04 4.22
C GLN A 6 2.05 24.55 4.58
N ILE A 7 3.25 24.22 5.05
CA ILE A 7 3.63 22.86 5.46
C ILE A 7 3.13 22.57 6.88
N THR A 8 2.92 23.59 7.71
CA THR A 8 2.51 23.45 9.12
C THR A 8 1.01 23.25 9.32
N ASN A 9 0.19 23.41 8.29
CA ASN A 9 -1.27 23.40 8.42
C ASN A 9 -1.90 22.06 7.99
N SER A 10 -2.55 21.43 8.93
CA SER A 10 -3.44 20.25 8.83
C SER A 10 -2.77 18.92 8.47
N THR A 11 -1.85 18.46 9.31
CA THR A 11 -1.53 17.02 9.34
C THR A 11 -2.63 16.28 10.10
N GLN A 12 -3.36 15.40 9.44
CA GLN A 12 -4.28 14.47 10.09
C GLN A 12 -3.59 13.11 10.21
N THR A 13 -3.41 12.64 11.43
CA THR A 13 -2.88 11.31 11.69
C THR A 13 -4.02 10.33 11.97
N LYS A 14 -3.96 9.16 11.38
CA LYS A 14 -4.93 8.08 11.54
C LYS A 14 -4.21 6.79 11.87
N THR A 15 -4.45 6.28 13.08
CA THR A 15 -3.94 4.98 13.51
C THR A 15 -4.74 3.87 12.87
N ILE A 16 -4.07 2.88 12.31
CA ILE A 16 -4.66 1.69 11.71
C ILE A 16 -4.05 0.44 12.33
N THR A 17 -4.83 -0.63 12.41
CA THR A 17 -4.34 -1.92 12.88
C THR A 17 -4.72 -3.00 11.87
N ALA A 18 -3.71 -3.76 11.42
CA ALA A 18 -3.88 -4.96 10.61
C ALA A 18 -3.85 -6.18 11.52
N ILE A 19 -4.91 -6.97 11.55
CA ILE A 19 -4.98 -8.26 12.26
C ILE A 19 -4.70 -9.34 11.23
N ILE A 20 -3.59 -10.05 11.41
CA ILE A 20 -3.17 -11.11 10.48
C ILE A 20 -3.85 -12.42 10.85
N ASP A 21 -4.73 -12.91 9.98
CA ASP A 21 -5.51 -14.13 10.19
C ASP A 21 -4.73 -15.40 9.87
N THR A 22 -3.78 -15.34 8.93
CA THR A 22 -2.92 -16.46 8.53
C THR A 22 -1.45 -16.12 8.75
N ALA A 23 -0.52 -17.00 8.38
CA ALA A 23 0.90 -16.67 8.50
C ALA A 23 1.31 -15.53 7.55
N LEU A 24 2.08 -14.59 8.05
CA LEU A 24 2.60 -13.46 7.28
C LEU A 24 3.99 -13.81 6.71
N CYS A 25 4.20 -13.50 5.42
CA CYS A 25 5.49 -13.68 4.74
C CYS A 25 5.89 -12.35 4.10
N ILE A 26 6.73 -11.56 4.77
CA ILE A 26 7.29 -10.32 4.26
C ILE A 26 8.81 -10.43 4.32
N GLY A 27 9.44 -10.64 3.16
CA GLY A 27 10.88 -10.81 3.09
C GLY A 27 11.63 -9.49 3.31
N ALA A 28 12.68 -9.55 4.11
CA ALA A 28 13.59 -8.43 4.38
C ALA A 28 14.48 -8.06 3.16
N GLY A 29 14.59 -8.96 2.17
CA GLY A 29 15.55 -8.84 1.07
C GLY A 29 16.97 -9.22 1.52
N GLY A 30 17.65 -10.06 0.73
CA GLY A 30 18.98 -10.58 1.05
C GLY A 30 18.96 -11.73 2.08
N SER A 31 20.14 -12.33 2.33
CA SER A 31 20.33 -13.32 3.39
C SER A 31 20.90 -12.62 4.63
N SER A 32 20.21 -12.68 5.74
CA SER A 32 20.64 -12.09 7.03
C SER A 32 21.35 -13.10 7.94
N GLY A 33 21.98 -14.13 7.37
CA GLY A 33 22.59 -15.23 8.16
C GLY A 33 21.59 -16.23 8.75
N SER A 34 20.31 -16.06 8.48
CA SER A 34 19.24 -17.00 8.80
C SER A 34 19.32 -18.26 7.91
N LEU A 35 18.81 -19.38 8.41
CA LEU A 35 18.58 -20.59 7.63
C LEU A 35 17.57 -20.40 6.50
N ALA A 36 16.81 -19.30 6.51
CA ALA A 36 15.82 -18.96 5.49
C ALA A 36 16.44 -18.17 4.34
N ASP A 37 16.13 -18.56 3.10
CA ASP A 37 16.47 -17.79 1.91
C ASP A 37 15.72 -16.45 1.85
N LYS A 38 14.58 -16.37 2.54
CA LYS A 38 13.75 -15.17 2.66
C LYS A 38 13.35 -14.97 4.13
N PRO A 39 14.23 -14.36 4.93
CA PRO A 39 13.92 -14.05 6.31
C PRO A 39 12.78 -13.02 6.38
N ILE A 40 11.93 -13.12 7.41
CA ILE A 40 10.88 -12.15 7.68
C ILE A 40 11.49 -10.84 8.18
N VAL A 41 10.91 -9.72 7.78
CA VAL A 41 11.43 -8.41 8.19
C VAL A 41 11.11 -8.13 9.66
N ARG A 42 12.11 -7.63 10.38
CA ARG A 42 12.05 -7.23 11.79
C ARG A 42 12.69 -5.84 11.96
N ASN A 43 12.26 -5.12 12.98
CA ASN A 43 12.92 -3.86 13.38
C ASN A 43 14.18 -4.15 14.23
N ALA A 44 14.84 -3.08 14.71
CA ALA A 44 16.06 -3.19 15.52
C ALA A 44 15.83 -3.88 16.87
N GLU A 45 14.61 -3.81 17.41
CA GLU A 45 14.18 -4.44 18.66
C GLU A 45 13.73 -5.91 18.46
N GLY A 46 13.76 -6.42 17.22
CA GLY A 46 13.33 -7.79 16.88
C GLY A 46 11.84 -7.95 16.58
N ASN A 47 11.02 -6.90 16.72
CA ASN A 47 9.59 -6.97 16.44
C ASN A 47 9.33 -7.21 14.94
N LEU A 48 8.37 -8.09 14.64
CA LEU A 48 7.86 -8.22 13.28
C LEU A 48 7.24 -6.90 12.83
N LEU A 49 7.42 -6.55 11.57
CA LEU A 49 6.82 -5.34 11.01
C LEU A 49 6.30 -5.56 9.59
N ILE A 50 5.33 -4.74 9.21
CA ILE A 50 4.88 -4.57 7.84
C ILE A 50 5.44 -3.23 7.37
N PRO A 51 6.40 -3.19 6.43
CA PRO A 51 6.99 -1.93 5.97
C PRO A 51 5.95 -0.97 5.42
N GLY A 52 5.98 0.28 5.85
CA GLY A 52 5.09 1.33 5.35
C GLY A 52 5.19 1.53 3.84
N SER A 53 6.37 1.31 3.27
CA SER A 53 6.58 1.33 1.82
C SER A 53 5.79 0.24 1.10
N GLN A 54 5.73 -0.97 1.66
CA GLN A 54 4.94 -2.07 1.10
C GLN A 54 3.44 -1.77 1.19
N LEU A 55 2.99 -1.30 2.36
CA LEU A 55 1.58 -0.92 2.55
C LEU A 55 1.19 0.24 1.63
N LYS A 56 2.02 1.29 1.54
CA LYS A 56 1.78 2.43 0.65
C LYS A 56 1.66 2.00 -0.81
N GLY A 57 2.57 1.13 -1.27
CA GLY A 57 2.53 0.62 -2.64
C GLY A 57 1.28 -0.20 -2.93
N ARG A 58 0.90 -1.07 -1.99
CA ARG A 58 -0.33 -1.87 -2.12
C ARG A 58 -1.59 -0.99 -2.08
N LEU A 59 -1.63 -0.03 -1.18
CA LEU A 59 -2.73 0.93 -1.04
C LEU A 59 -2.90 1.77 -2.31
N ARG A 60 -1.80 2.29 -2.87
CA ARG A 60 -1.84 2.99 -4.16
C ARG A 60 -2.49 2.13 -5.24
N HIS A 61 -2.08 0.88 -5.37
CA HIS A 61 -2.62 -0.03 -6.37
C HIS A 61 -4.13 -0.27 -6.20
N GLU A 62 -4.62 -0.44 -4.96
CA GLU A 62 -6.05 -0.61 -4.72
C GLU A 62 -6.83 0.69 -4.97
N CYS A 63 -6.30 1.85 -4.58
CA CYS A 63 -6.88 3.16 -4.90
C CYS A 63 -6.94 3.39 -6.42
N GLU A 64 -5.92 2.96 -7.18
CA GLU A 64 -5.95 3.02 -8.65
C GLU A 64 -7.08 2.17 -9.25
N LYS A 65 -7.30 0.96 -8.73
CA LYS A 65 -8.42 0.10 -9.16
C LYS A 65 -9.77 0.74 -8.87
N ILE A 66 -9.94 1.28 -7.66
CA ILE A 66 -11.17 1.96 -7.25
C ILE A 66 -11.43 3.17 -8.12
N ALA A 67 -10.42 4.02 -8.34
CA ALA A 67 -10.56 5.21 -9.19
C ALA A 67 -10.97 4.84 -10.63
N ARG A 68 -10.34 3.81 -11.22
CA ARG A 68 -10.75 3.30 -12.55
C ARG A 68 -12.18 2.73 -12.54
N GLY A 69 -12.53 2.00 -11.49
CA GLY A 69 -13.90 1.46 -11.32
C GLY A 69 -14.96 2.57 -11.24
N LEU A 70 -14.59 3.70 -10.66
CA LEU A 70 -15.39 4.92 -10.59
C LEU A 70 -15.29 5.79 -11.87
N LYS A 71 -14.62 5.30 -12.92
CA LYS A 71 -14.41 5.98 -14.20
C LYS A 71 -13.62 7.30 -14.13
N TRP A 72 -12.77 7.44 -13.11
CA TRP A 72 -11.79 8.51 -13.10
C TRP A 72 -10.61 8.16 -14.02
N ASP A 73 -10.23 9.11 -14.86
CA ASP A 73 -9.03 8.97 -15.66
C ASP A 73 -7.80 9.07 -14.77
N ILE A 74 -6.99 8.02 -14.76
CA ILE A 74 -5.74 7.98 -14.02
C ILE A 74 -4.59 7.53 -14.93
N CYS A 75 -3.40 8.01 -14.63
CA CYS A 75 -2.21 7.69 -15.39
C CYS A 75 -1.78 6.22 -15.19
N TYR A 76 -0.93 5.73 -16.09
CA TYR A 76 -0.36 4.38 -16.01
C TYR A 76 1.04 4.44 -15.39
N SER A 77 1.08 4.59 -14.07
CA SER A 77 2.32 4.50 -13.28
C SER A 77 2.73 3.00 -13.14
N PRO A 78 4.03 2.67 -13.13
CA PRO A 78 5.19 3.55 -13.04
C PRO A 78 5.87 3.90 -14.39
N ASN A 79 5.23 3.65 -15.51
CA ASN A 79 5.83 3.92 -16.82
C ASN A 79 6.04 5.44 -17.03
N PRO A 80 7.29 5.91 -17.20
CA PRO A 80 7.60 7.33 -17.34
C PRO A 80 6.88 8.03 -18.49
N GLN A 81 6.56 7.32 -19.56
CA GLN A 81 5.90 7.87 -20.75
C GLN A 81 4.40 8.10 -20.52
N THR A 82 3.77 7.29 -19.68
CA THR A 82 2.31 7.29 -19.49
C THR A 82 1.88 7.79 -18.10
N MET A 83 2.83 8.08 -17.20
CA MET A 83 2.54 8.65 -15.89
C MET A 83 2.44 10.18 -15.92
N CYS A 84 1.79 10.78 -14.92
CA CYS A 84 1.77 12.24 -14.75
C CYS A 84 3.20 12.79 -14.54
N PRO A 85 3.55 13.95 -15.17
CA PRO A 85 2.70 14.81 -16.01
C PRO A 85 2.67 14.43 -17.49
N GLN A 86 3.48 13.49 -17.97
CA GLN A 86 3.63 13.23 -19.41
C GLN A 86 2.40 12.60 -20.07
N ARG A 87 1.81 11.59 -19.48
CA ARG A 87 0.51 11.00 -19.86
C ARG A 87 0.31 10.74 -21.35
N ALA A 88 1.32 10.23 -22.06
CA ALA A 88 1.20 9.92 -23.47
C ALA A 88 -0.02 9.02 -23.75
N GLY A 89 -0.82 9.38 -24.74
CA GLY A 89 -2.06 8.69 -25.09
C GLY A 89 -3.27 9.02 -24.21
N LEU A 90 -3.14 9.92 -23.22
CA LEU A 90 -4.23 10.33 -22.33
C LEU A 90 -4.49 11.85 -22.34
N ASP A 91 -3.86 12.57 -23.26
CA ASP A 91 -3.87 14.04 -23.27
C ASP A 91 -5.27 14.66 -23.38
N GLY A 92 -6.22 13.97 -24.01
CA GLY A 92 -7.61 14.40 -24.11
C GLY A 92 -8.45 14.19 -22.85
N ASN A 93 -7.98 13.38 -21.88
CA ASN A 93 -8.79 12.90 -20.75
C ASN A 93 -8.55 13.69 -19.46
N PHE A 94 -7.53 14.57 -19.42
CA PHE A 94 -7.14 15.29 -18.22
C PHE A 94 -7.47 16.79 -18.29
N VAL A 95 -8.63 17.11 -18.85
CA VAL A 95 -9.11 18.49 -18.99
C VAL A 95 -9.93 18.99 -17.80
N ARG A 96 -10.33 18.08 -16.91
CA ARG A 96 -11.19 18.41 -15.77
C ARG A 96 -10.45 19.27 -14.74
N GLU A 97 -11.19 20.20 -14.13
CA GLU A 97 -10.64 21.11 -13.11
C GLU A 97 -10.07 20.37 -11.89
N GLU A 98 -10.64 19.21 -11.55
CA GLU A 98 -10.21 18.37 -10.43
C GLU A 98 -8.78 17.82 -10.59
N TYR A 99 -8.23 17.85 -11.80
CA TYR A 99 -6.86 17.44 -12.07
C TYR A 99 -5.85 18.61 -11.96
N LYS A 100 -6.30 19.84 -11.83
CA LYS A 100 -5.44 20.99 -11.57
C LYS A 100 -5.00 21.00 -10.11
N ILE A 101 -3.74 21.31 -9.86
CA ILE A 101 -3.19 21.45 -8.50
C ILE A 101 -3.19 22.92 -8.08
N SER A 102 -2.96 23.81 -9.02
CA SER A 102 -2.91 25.25 -8.82
C SER A 102 -3.29 25.95 -10.12
N GLU A 103 -3.89 27.14 -10.03
CA GLU A 103 -4.24 27.96 -11.18
C GLU A 103 -3.04 28.32 -12.07
N ASN A 104 -1.85 28.37 -11.48
CA ASN A 104 -0.58 28.68 -12.17
C ASN A 104 0.12 27.42 -12.73
N ASP A 105 -0.38 26.23 -12.43
CA ASP A 105 0.24 24.98 -12.91
C ASP A 105 -0.46 24.52 -14.20
N LYS A 106 0.29 24.53 -15.30
CA LYS A 106 -0.19 24.03 -16.59
C LYS A 106 -0.30 22.50 -16.63
N ASN A 107 0.29 21.82 -15.64
CA ASN A 107 0.30 20.36 -15.57
C ASN A 107 -0.88 19.85 -14.75
N HIS A 108 -1.69 19.00 -15.36
CA HIS A 108 -2.72 18.28 -14.67
C HIS A 108 -2.17 16.96 -14.09
N HIS A 109 -2.57 16.61 -12.90
CA HIS A 109 -2.20 15.37 -12.25
C HIS A 109 -3.45 14.59 -11.84
N CYS A 110 -3.49 13.30 -12.15
CA CYS A 110 -4.62 12.45 -11.76
C CYS A 110 -4.77 12.38 -10.23
N LEU A 111 -5.96 12.02 -9.75
CA LEU A 111 -6.28 11.98 -8.32
C LEU A 111 -5.29 11.13 -7.51
N ILE A 112 -4.82 10.03 -8.08
CA ILE A 112 -3.85 9.14 -7.42
C ILE A 112 -2.49 9.83 -7.26
N CYS A 113 -2.00 10.52 -8.30
CA CYS A 113 -0.74 11.27 -8.21
C CYS A 113 -0.83 12.47 -7.25
N GLN A 114 -2.00 13.09 -7.11
CA GLN A 114 -2.22 14.16 -6.13
C GLN A 114 -2.11 13.65 -4.69
N ILE A 115 -2.41 12.38 -4.44
CA ILE A 115 -2.33 11.77 -3.10
C ILE A 115 -0.95 11.13 -2.87
N PHE A 116 -0.58 10.19 -3.73
CA PHE A 116 0.60 9.34 -3.55
C PHE A 116 1.90 9.95 -4.06
N GLY A 117 1.81 11.04 -4.80
CA GLY A 117 2.95 11.67 -5.43
C GLY A 117 3.42 11.00 -6.72
N ASN A 118 4.33 11.68 -7.41
CA ASN A 118 5.06 11.22 -8.58
C ASN A 118 6.44 11.92 -8.59
N PRO A 119 7.35 11.69 -9.57
CA PRO A 119 8.66 12.33 -9.57
C PRO A 119 8.68 13.87 -9.54
N VAL A 120 7.57 14.51 -9.92
CA VAL A 120 7.43 15.99 -9.94
C VAL A 120 6.62 16.49 -8.74
N LEU A 121 5.64 15.70 -8.28
CA LEU A 121 4.71 16.09 -7.22
C LEU A 121 5.01 15.28 -5.95
N PRO A 122 5.29 15.93 -4.81
CA PRO A 122 5.51 15.23 -3.54
C PRO A 122 4.25 14.50 -3.07
N SER A 123 4.45 13.40 -2.37
CA SER A 123 3.36 12.65 -1.75
C SER A 123 2.69 13.45 -0.63
N ARG A 124 1.37 13.39 -0.56
CA ARG A 124 0.57 13.97 0.52
C ARG A 124 0.18 12.97 1.59
N ILE A 125 0.71 11.76 1.51
CA ILE A 125 0.57 10.76 2.56
C ILE A 125 1.93 10.20 2.97
N ILE A 126 2.09 9.99 4.27
CA ILE A 126 3.18 9.21 4.86
C ILE A 126 2.52 8.00 5.51
N VAL A 127 3.11 6.84 5.35
CA VAL A 127 2.65 5.58 5.94
C VAL A 127 3.80 5.04 6.75
N ASP A 128 3.60 4.94 8.05
CA ASP A 128 4.59 4.38 8.95
C ASP A 128 4.62 2.85 8.84
N ASP A 129 5.71 2.26 9.34
CA ASP A 129 5.77 0.82 9.50
C ASP A 129 4.70 0.38 10.51
N LEU A 130 3.98 -0.70 10.20
CA LEU A 130 3.08 -1.29 11.17
C LEU A 130 3.88 -2.30 11.99
N ILE A 131 3.99 -2.05 13.28
CA ILE A 131 4.77 -2.87 14.21
C ILE A 131 3.85 -3.86 14.91
N CYS A 132 4.31 -5.11 15.05
CA CYS A 132 3.61 -6.14 15.79
C CYS A 132 3.55 -5.75 17.28
N GLU A 133 2.35 -5.85 17.86
CA GLU A 133 2.14 -5.55 19.30
C GLU A 133 2.58 -6.71 20.21
N GLU A 134 2.84 -7.91 19.65
CA GLU A 134 3.28 -9.07 20.41
C GLU A 134 4.80 -9.01 20.67
N ASP A 135 5.21 -9.43 21.86
CA ASP A 135 6.61 -9.51 22.24
C ASP A 135 7.35 -10.49 21.31
N PRO A 136 8.49 -10.08 20.70
CA PRO A 136 9.27 -10.95 19.83
C PRO A 136 9.71 -12.27 20.49
N ASP A 137 9.94 -12.29 21.79
CA ASP A 137 10.36 -13.49 22.52
C ASP A 137 9.24 -14.55 22.59
N ASN A 138 7.99 -14.14 22.41
CA ASN A 138 6.83 -15.04 22.32
C ASN A 138 6.57 -15.57 20.91
N LEU A 139 7.31 -15.10 19.91
CA LEU A 139 7.07 -15.41 18.50
C LEU A 139 8.13 -16.39 17.96
N PRO A 140 7.81 -17.68 17.83
CA PRO A 140 8.74 -18.64 17.24
C PRO A 140 9.00 -18.34 15.76
N GLU A 141 10.23 -18.60 15.33
CA GLU A 141 10.60 -18.58 13.92
C GLU A 141 10.02 -19.82 13.22
N ILE A 142 9.19 -19.58 12.20
CA ILE A 142 8.56 -20.66 11.43
C ILE A 142 9.18 -20.69 10.03
N ILE A 143 9.93 -21.74 9.77
CA ILE A 143 10.55 -21.99 8.46
C ILE A 143 9.65 -22.92 7.64
N ARG A 144 9.30 -22.51 6.43
CA ARG A 144 8.49 -23.26 5.47
C ARG A 144 9.33 -23.62 4.25
N PRO A 145 9.63 -24.91 4.05
CA PRO A 145 10.29 -25.34 2.82
C PRO A 145 9.34 -25.25 1.63
N GLY A 146 9.87 -24.83 0.50
CA GLY A 146 9.20 -24.84 -0.78
C GLY A 146 10.09 -25.45 -1.84
N VAL A 147 9.51 -26.15 -2.82
CA VAL A 147 10.23 -26.76 -3.92
C VAL A 147 9.49 -26.56 -5.22
N THR A 148 10.23 -26.35 -6.29
CA THR A 148 9.67 -26.31 -7.64
C THR A 148 9.57 -27.72 -8.20
N ILE A 149 8.35 -28.10 -8.60
CA ILE A 149 8.08 -29.43 -9.19
C ILE A 149 7.96 -29.29 -10.72
N ASN A 150 8.72 -30.08 -11.44
CA ASN A 150 8.54 -30.26 -12.87
C ASN A 150 7.31 -31.16 -13.11
N ARG A 151 6.23 -30.56 -13.57
CA ARG A 151 4.95 -31.26 -13.76
C ARG A 151 5.01 -32.34 -14.84
N ARG A 152 5.89 -32.19 -15.85
CA ARG A 152 6.07 -33.18 -16.92
C ARG A 152 6.80 -34.42 -16.43
N ARG A 153 7.92 -34.20 -15.68
CA ARG A 153 8.74 -35.29 -15.15
C ARG A 153 8.20 -35.83 -13.81
N ARG A 154 7.32 -35.08 -13.13
CA ARG A 154 6.79 -35.36 -11.77
C ARG A 154 7.91 -35.49 -10.71
N THR A 155 9.01 -34.76 -10.90
CA THR A 155 10.17 -34.71 -10.02
C THR A 155 10.44 -33.27 -9.58
N SER A 156 11.16 -33.11 -8.48
CA SER A 156 11.68 -31.78 -8.09
C SER A 156 12.71 -31.29 -9.12
N GLU A 157 12.72 -29.99 -9.38
CA GLU A 157 13.80 -29.34 -10.13
C GLU A 157 15.05 -29.22 -9.24
N GLU A 158 16.20 -29.48 -9.81
CA GLU A 158 17.47 -29.34 -9.09
C GLU A 158 17.71 -27.90 -8.68
N SER A 159 18.29 -27.70 -7.49
CA SER A 159 18.61 -26.38 -6.92
C SER A 159 17.42 -25.42 -6.80
N LYS A 160 16.19 -25.94 -6.70
CA LYS A 160 14.94 -25.19 -6.53
C LYS A 160 14.24 -25.41 -5.17
N LEU A 161 14.98 -25.91 -4.19
CA LEU A 161 14.55 -25.90 -2.79
C LEU A 161 14.80 -24.50 -2.23
N TYR A 162 13.84 -23.95 -1.52
CA TYR A 162 13.95 -22.67 -0.84
C TYR A 162 13.22 -22.69 0.49
N PHE A 163 13.66 -21.87 1.41
CA PHE A 163 13.09 -21.76 2.75
C PHE A 163 12.53 -20.36 2.97
N LEU A 164 11.25 -20.28 3.30
CA LEU A 164 10.57 -19.03 3.66
C LEU A 164 10.43 -18.97 5.17
N GLU A 165 10.81 -17.85 5.77
CA GLU A 165 10.42 -17.54 7.14
C GLU A 165 9.07 -16.84 7.13
N THR A 166 8.19 -17.26 8.05
CA THR A 166 6.85 -16.66 8.22
C THR A 166 6.56 -16.41 9.69
N SER A 167 5.62 -15.52 9.97
CA SER A 167 5.05 -15.44 11.31
C SER A 167 4.32 -16.74 11.68
N PRO A 168 4.06 -16.98 12.97
CA PRO A 168 3.14 -18.02 13.40
C PRO A 168 1.77 -17.86 12.72
N ALA A 169 1.14 -18.99 12.42
CA ALA A 169 -0.19 -19.01 11.81
C ALA A 169 -1.29 -18.98 12.86
N ASN A 170 -2.44 -18.40 12.50
CA ASN A 170 -3.67 -18.42 13.31
C ASN A 170 -3.56 -17.78 14.70
N THR A 171 -2.59 -16.90 14.90
CA THR A 171 -2.34 -16.20 16.16
C THR A 171 -3.04 -14.83 16.23
N LYS A 172 -3.65 -14.39 15.13
CA LYS A 172 -4.28 -13.06 14.99
C LYS A 172 -3.37 -11.93 15.44
N LEU A 173 -2.11 -11.97 14.98
CA LEU A 173 -1.12 -10.95 15.29
C LEU A 173 -1.61 -9.57 14.85
N ARG A 174 -1.48 -8.61 15.74
CA ARG A 174 -1.90 -7.23 15.55
C ARG A 174 -0.68 -6.38 15.16
N PHE A 175 -0.78 -5.71 14.02
CA PHE A 175 0.24 -4.78 13.52
C PHE A 175 -0.34 -3.38 13.49
N LYS A 176 0.22 -2.48 14.27
CA LYS A 176 -0.28 -1.12 14.46
C LYS A 176 0.71 -0.09 13.93
N GLY A 177 0.20 0.95 13.28
CA GLY A 177 0.98 2.09 12.79
C GLY A 177 0.06 3.20 12.30
N ASP A 178 0.68 4.29 11.82
CA ASP A 178 -0.04 5.50 11.48
C ASP A 178 0.01 5.83 9.97
N ILE A 179 -1.05 6.46 9.50
CA ILE A 179 -1.09 7.13 8.21
C ILE A 179 -1.29 8.62 8.44
N HIS A 180 -0.36 9.43 7.92
CA HIS A 180 -0.39 10.87 8.02
C HIS A 180 -0.86 11.47 6.69
N LEU A 181 -1.88 12.34 6.76
CA LEU A 181 -2.40 13.09 5.61
C LEU A 181 -1.88 14.54 5.70
N LEU A 182 -1.10 14.95 4.71
CA LEU A 182 -0.41 16.25 4.65
C LEU A 182 -1.10 17.17 3.65
N ASN A 183 -1.89 18.13 4.12
CA ASN A 183 -2.62 19.06 3.24
C ASN A 183 -3.31 18.32 2.07
N ALA A 184 -3.90 17.18 2.38
CA ALA A 184 -4.46 16.29 1.38
C ALA A 184 -5.84 16.79 0.91
N PRO A 185 -6.20 16.57 -0.38
CA PRO A 185 -7.55 16.88 -0.86
C PRO A 185 -8.64 16.17 -0.04
N PRO A 186 -9.85 16.73 0.09
CA PRO A 186 -10.93 16.15 0.90
C PRO A 186 -11.29 14.71 0.53
N TYR A 187 -11.17 14.35 -0.75
CA TYR A 187 -11.45 12.99 -1.25
C TYR A 187 -10.36 11.95 -0.87
N THR A 188 -9.25 12.40 -0.29
CA THR A 188 -8.13 11.49 0.08
C THR A 188 -8.54 10.50 1.15
N ALA A 189 -9.15 10.96 2.25
CA ALA A 189 -9.54 10.10 3.37
C ALA A 189 -10.51 8.99 2.95
N PRO A 190 -11.62 9.27 2.22
CA PRO A 190 -12.53 8.24 1.77
C PRO A 190 -11.86 7.26 0.78
N LEU A 191 -11.00 7.74 -0.13
CA LEU A 191 -10.32 6.87 -1.08
C LEU A 191 -9.31 5.95 -0.38
N ILE A 192 -8.55 6.46 0.60
CA ILE A 192 -7.63 5.66 1.42
C ILE A 192 -8.40 4.60 2.22
N LEU A 193 -9.50 4.99 2.86
CA LEU A 193 -10.34 4.06 3.62
C LEU A 193 -10.89 2.94 2.73
N ALA A 194 -11.41 3.29 1.56
CA ALA A 194 -11.89 2.31 0.59
C ALA A 194 -10.75 1.39 0.12
N GLY A 195 -9.56 1.95 -0.15
CA GLY A 195 -8.37 1.21 -0.53
C GLY A 195 -7.91 0.22 0.53
N LEU A 196 -7.88 0.63 1.81
CA LEU A 196 -7.56 -0.26 2.94
C LEU A 196 -8.56 -1.41 3.05
N LYS A 197 -9.86 -1.12 3.00
CA LYS A 197 -10.91 -2.16 3.03
C LYS A 197 -10.82 -3.13 1.84
N HIS A 198 -10.22 -2.72 0.74
CA HIS A 198 -9.99 -3.57 -0.44
C HIS A 198 -8.75 -4.46 -0.31
N ILE A 199 -7.84 -4.15 0.62
CA ILE A 199 -6.66 -4.97 0.91
C ILE A 199 -7.06 -6.07 1.90
N ASN A 200 -7.16 -7.29 1.42
CA ASN A 200 -7.47 -8.48 2.21
C ASN A 200 -6.26 -9.38 2.48
N ALA A 201 -5.11 -9.07 1.87
CA ALA A 201 -3.88 -9.80 2.10
C ALA A 201 -2.63 -8.95 1.82
N LEU A 202 -1.60 -9.09 2.65
CA LEU A 202 -0.29 -8.44 2.53
C LEU A 202 0.84 -9.47 2.49
N GLY A 203 2.01 -9.05 2.01
CA GLY A 203 3.19 -9.90 1.92
C GLY A 203 3.28 -10.74 0.66
N GLY A 204 4.13 -11.75 0.72
CA GLY A 204 4.36 -12.74 -0.33
C GLY A 204 3.40 -13.93 -0.24
N SER A 205 3.42 -14.75 -1.29
CA SER A 205 2.68 -16.04 -1.33
C SER A 205 1.18 -15.94 -1.00
N LYS A 206 0.54 -14.80 -1.32
CA LYS A 206 -0.90 -14.57 -1.10
C LYS A 206 -1.78 -15.61 -1.80
N SER A 207 -1.40 -16.03 -3.00
CA SER A 207 -2.10 -17.10 -3.74
C SER A 207 -2.02 -18.46 -3.07
N ALA A 208 -1.04 -18.66 -2.17
CA ALA A 208 -0.89 -19.85 -1.34
C ALA A 208 -1.55 -19.70 0.05
N GLY A 209 -2.37 -18.64 0.24
CA GLY A 209 -3.12 -18.42 1.48
C GLY A 209 -2.38 -17.70 2.59
N LEU A 210 -1.20 -17.12 2.31
CA LEU A 210 -0.46 -16.37 3.31
C LEU A 210 -0.87 -14.89 3.35
N GLY A 211 -0.73 -14.27 4.52
CA GLY A 211 -0.89 -12.85 4.77
C GLY A 211 -2.32 -12.33 4.71
N TRP A 212 -3.34 -13.18 4.84
CA TRP A 212 -4.72 -12.74 4.96
C TRP A 212 -4.91 -11.93 6.24
N LEU A 213 -5.70 -10.87 6.15
CA LEU A 213 -5.86 -9.92 7.24
C LEU A 213 -7.27 -9.32 7.29
N THR A 214 -7.60 -8.84 8.48
CA THR A 214 -8.75 -7.99 8.76
C THR A 214 -8.25 -6.65 9.31
N TRP A 215 -8.88 -5.55 8.89
CA TRP A 215 -8.52 -4.21 9.35
C TRP A 215 -9.38 -3.78 10.53
N GLU A 216 -8.75 -3.24 11.57
CA GLU A 216 -9.37 -2.32 12.51
C GLU A 216 -9.01 -0.90 12.09
N LEU A 217 -9.99 -0.17 11.62
CA LEU A 217 -9.83 1.19 11.10
C LEU A 217 -10.53 2.16 12.05
N PRO A 218 -9.96 3.37 12.23
CA PRO A 218 -10.61 4.40 13.05
C PRO A 218 -11.94 4.79 12.41
N ASP A 219 -12.87 5.20 13.25
CA ASP A 219 -14.12 5.78 12.77
C ASP A 219 -13.80 7.15 12.13
N LEU A 220 -13.83 7.18 10.80
CA LEU A 220 -13.61 8.39 10.04
C LEU A 220 -14.97 9.02 9.79
N SER A 221 -15.27 10.12 10.49
CA SER A 221 -16.37 11.00 10.11
C SER A 221 -16.04 11.68 8.77
N ILE A 222 -16.28 10.96 7.68
CA ILE A 222 -16.04 11.46 6.32
C ILE A 222 -17.28 12.22 5.88
N ALA A 223 -17.10 13.47 5.50
CA ALA A 223 -18.17 14.31 4.97
C ALA A 223 -18.82 13.67 3.73
N ALA A 224 -20.13 13.76 3.61
CA ALA A 224 -20.88 13.17 2.49
C ALA A 224 -20.39 13.71 1.13
N GLU A 225 -20.02 15.00 1.09
CA GLU A 225 -19.53 15.68 -0.12
C GLU A 225 -18.25 15.02 -0.67
N ALA A 226 -17.39 14.45 0.20
CA ALA A 226 -16.16 13.78 -0.24
C ALA A 226 -16.47 12.45 -0.93
N TRP A 227 -17.49 11.71 -0.50
CA TRP A 227 -17.99 10.53 -1.20
C TRP A 227 -18.70 10.90 -2.51
N GLU A 228 -19.51 11.94 -2.51
CA GLU A 228 -20.17 12.45 -3.70
C GLU A 228 -19.18 12.91 -4.76
N PHE A 229 -18.06 13.55 -4.33
CA PHE A 229 -16.98 13.89 -5.23
C PHE A 229 -16.43 12.66 -5.96
N LEU A 230 -16.10 11.59 -5.22
CA LEU A 230 -15.58 10.36 -5.84
C LEU A 230 -16.60 9.74 -6.80
N ALA A 231 -17.88 9.82 -6.49
CA ALA A 231 -18.96 9.28 -7.32
C ALA A 231 -19.18 10.07 -8.62
N LYS A 232 -18.67 11.32 -8.75
CA LYS A 232 -18.79 12.12 -9.99
C LYS A 232 -18.10 11.45 -11.18
N GLY A 233 -17.06 10.67 -10.97
CA GLY A 233 -16.39 9.93 -12.05
C GLY A 233 -17.31 8.98 -12.82
N SER A 234 -18.36 8.49 -12.17
CA SER A 234 -19.29 7.50 -12.77
C SER A 234 -20.51 8.11 -13.47
N ARG A 235 -20.63 9.45 -13.51
CA ARG A 235 -21.84 10.15 -14.00
C ARG A 235 -21.75 10.65 -15.45
N GLU A 236 -20.67 10.33 -16.18
CA GLU A 236 -20.49 10.64 -17.61
C GLU A 236 -20.61 9.39 -18.49
#